data_c1a1e7174d0084287361a213956960b9
#
_entry.id   c1a1e7174d0084287361a213956960b9
#
_cell.length_a   1.000
_cell.length_b   1.000
_cell.length_c   1.000
_cell.angle_alpha   90.00
_cell.angle_beta   90.00
_cell.angle_gamma   90.00
#
_symmetry.space_group_name_H-M   'P 1'
#
loop_
_entity.id
_entity.type
_entity.pdbx_description
1 polymer ?
#
loop_
_entity_poly.entity_id
_entity_poly.type
_entity_poly.pdbx_seq_one_letter_code
_entity_poly.pdbx_strand_id
1 'polypeptide(L)'
;MTPQPIIRVKNVSFAYQVNQDQQIPVLQNVSLEVFPGEYVAIIGHNGSGKSTLSKHLDGILTPKEGDVIVNGINTREKQRIHEVRSRVGMVFQHPDNQIVATIVEDDVAFGLENIGTSAEEMKTRVDFALEAVGMSAFRHRPPHHLSGGQKQRIAIAGILAMKPQVLVMDEATSMLDSYGRQDILAVVRKLHREGMTIVTVTHHMSEVAEADRVIVMEGGKIVLEGTPREVFSHQERLRELHLDVPDASRIAHLVHSEYSEFTPDLIHNEEVVAEVNRLYVRQAEASGS
;
A
#
# COMPACT_ATOMS: atom_id res chain seq x y z
N MET A 1 1.57 -5.88 -27.49
CA MET A 1 0.30 -5.36 -26.92
C MET A 1 0.65 -4.61 -25.66
N THR A 2 0.27 -3.35 -25.54
CA THR A 2 0.42 -2.62 -24.26
C THR A 2 -0.42 -3.32 -23.20
N PRO A 3 0.13 -3.60 -22.02
CA PRO A 3 -0.63 -4.25 -20.96
C PRO A 3 -1.86 -3.39 -20.60
N GLN A 4 -3.00 -4.03 -20.41
CA GLN A 4 -4.20 -3.32 -19.97
C GLN A 4 -4.13 -3.12 -18.45
N PRO A 5 -4.46 -1.94 -17.93
CA PRO A 5 -4.47 -1.69 -16.49
C PRO A 5 -5.58 -2.52 -15.82
N ILE A 6 -5.26 -3.06 -14.66
CA ILE A 6 -6.23 -3.75 -13.79
C ILE A 6 -7.16 -2.77 -13.09
N ILE A 7 -6.64 -1.58 -12.75
CA ILE A 7 -7.43 -0.45 -12.24
C ILE A 7 -7.14 0.78 -13.10
N ARG A 8 -8.20 1.48 -13.51
CA ARG A 8 -8.10 2.74 -14.23
C ARG A 8 -9.01 3.78 -13.60
N VAL A 9 -8.39 4.86 -13.13
CA VAL A 9 -9.06 6.06 -12.61
C VAL A 9 -8.98 7.14 -13.69
N LYS A 10 -10.12 7.71 -14.09
CA LYS A 10 -10.21 8.70 -15.18
C LYS A 10 -10.92 9.93 -14.69
N ASN A 11 -10.18 11.06 -14.62
CA ASN A 11 -10.70 12.40 -14.31
C ASN A 11 -11.64 12.43 -13.09
N VAL A 12 -11.28 11.68 -12.03
CA VAL A 12 -12.11 11.52 -10.86
C VAL A 12 -12.07 12.78 -10.01
N SER A 13 -13.27 13.34 -9.76
CA SER A 13 -13.50 14.39 -8.77
C SER A 13 -14.48 13.91 -7.73
N PHE A 14 -14.20 14.23 -6.46
CA PHE A 14 -15.03 13.83 -5.34
C PHE A 14 -15.04 14.87 -4.22
N ALA A 15 -16.21 15.08 -3.62
CA ALA A 15 -16.40 15.92 -2.44
C ALA A 15 -17.32 15.23 -1.44
N TYR A 16 -16.97 15.29 -0.15
CA TYR A 16 -17.88 14.86 0.91
C TYR A 16 -18.99 15.89 1.13
N GLN A 17 -20.20 15.39 1.33
CA GLN A 17 -21.32 16.23 1.74
C GLN A 17 -21.30 16.37 3.27
N VAL A 18 -21.19 17.60 3.77
CA VAL A 18 -21.19 17.88 5.21
C VAL A 18 -22.59 18.25 5.66
N ASN A 19 -23.24 19.14 4.91
CA ASN A 19 -24.61 19.59 5.13
C ASN A 19 -25.30 19.78 3.76
N GLN A 20 -26.61 20.14 3.76
CA GLN A 20 -27.35 20.31 2.50
C GLN A 20 -26.66 21.26 1.51
N ASP A 21 -25.99 22.31 2.02
CA ASP A 21 -25.39 23.38 1.20
C ASP A 21 -23.85 23.37 1.22
N GLN A 22 -23.21 22.49 1.99
CA GLN A 22 -21.76 22.50 2.15
C GLN A 22 -21.12 21.20 1.67
N GLN A 23 -20.22 21.32 0.70
CA GLN A 23 -19.39 20.24 0.19
C GLN A 23 -17.90 20.56 0.43
N ILE A 24 -17.14 19.54 0.83
CA ILE A 24 -15.69 19.63 0.96
C ILE A 24 -15.07 18.86 -0.20
N PRO A 25 -14.46 19.54 -1.19
CA PRO A 25 -13.76 18.87 -2.29
C PRO A 25 -12.52 18.17 -1.75
N VAL A 26 -12.30 16.91 -2.15
CA VAL A 26 -11.18 16.09 -1.70
C VAL A 26 -10.38 15.52 -2.86
N LEU A 27 -11.02 15.16 -3.98
CA LEU A 27 -10.32 14.75 -5.19
C LEU A 27 -10.69 15.72 -6.31
N GLN A 28 -9.69 16.11 -7.12
CA GLN A 28 -9.82 17.09 -8.20
C GLN A 28 -9.16 16.56 -9.46
N ASN A 29 -9.97 16.03 -10.38
CA ASN A 29 -9.53 15.55 -11.69
C ASN A 29 -8.36 14.55 -11.63
N VAL A 30 -8.45 13.58 -10.72
CA VAL A 30 -7.41 12.56 -10.53
C VAL A 30 -7.51 11.50 -11.63
N SER A 31 -6.38 11.21 -12.27
CA SER A 31 -6.26 10.13 -13.25
C SER A 31 -5.02 9.31 -12.96
N LEU A 32 -5.16 7.99 -12.90
CA LEU A 32 -4.06 7.03 -12.75
C LEU A 32 -4.46 5.67 -13.29
N GLU A 33 -3.48 4.87 -13.62
CA GLU A 33 -3.64 3.47 -14.00
C GLU A 33 -2.77 2.60 -13.08
N VAL A 34 -3.25 1.41 -12.72
CA VAL A 34 -2.47 0.39 -12.00
C VAL A 34 -2.45 -0.85 -12.88
N PHE A 35 -1.26 -1.41 -13.10
CA PHE A 35 -1.09 -2.56 -13.96
C PHE A 35 -1.02 -3.87 -13.16
N PRO A 36 -1.38 -5.02 -13.79
CA PRO A 36 -1.25 -6.32 -13.12
C PRO A 36 0.17 -6.59 -12.63
N GLY A 37 0.29 -7.01 -11.37
CA GLY A 37 1.57 -7.32 -10.74
C GLY A 37 2.38 -6.09 -10.31
N GLU A 38 1.86 -4.88 -10.47
CA GLU A 38 2.54 -3.64 -10.07
C GLU A 38 2.36 -3.36 -8.57
N TYR A 39 3.42 -2.87 -7.93
CA TYR A 39 3.35 -2.32 -6.58
C TYR A 39 3.41 -0.79 -6.61
N VAL A 40 2.29 -0.14 -6.34
CA VAL A 40 2.14 1.32 -6.33
C VAL A 40 2.07 1.84 -4.90
N ALA A 41 2.92 2.81 -4.55
CA ALA A 41 2.83 3.55 -3.30
C ALA A 41 2.18 4.92 -3.54
N ILE A 42 1.18 5.28 -2.74
CA ILE A 42 0.52 6.59 -2.75
C ILE A 42 0.93 7.33 -1.48
N ILE A 43 1.61 8.46 -1.63
CA ILE A 43 2.08 9.30 -0.53
C ILE A 43 1.52 10.72 -0.63
N GLY A 44 1.61 11.48 0.45
CA GLY A 44 1.14 12.86 0.54
C GLY A 44 0.86 13.22 2.01
N HIS A 45 0.77 14.50 2.31
CA HIS A 45 0.42 14.95 3.67
C HIS A 45 -1.01 14.55 4.07
N ASN A 46 -1.35 14.68 5.36
CA ASN A 46 -2.70 14.42 5.85
C ASN A 46 -3.71 15.36 5.20
N GLY A 47 -4.83 14.80 4.73
CA GLY A 47 -5.86 15.56 4.00
C GLY A 47 -5.60 15.72 2.50
N SER A 48 -4.52 15.17 1.92
CA SER A 48 -4.25 15.26 0.47
C SER A 48 -5.19 14.41 -0.41
N GLY A 49 -6.05 13.55 0.18
CA GLY A 49 -7.04 12.76 -0.55
C GLY A 49 -6.71 11.27 -0.72
N LYS A 50 -5.58 10.78 -0.22
CA LYS A 50 -5.10 9.39 -0.39
C LYS A 50 -6.12 8.33 0.00
N SER A 51 -6.62 8.37 1.25
CA SER A 51 -7.62 7.40 1.75
C SER A 51 -8.98 7.55 1.07
N THR A 52 -9.28 8.72 0.51
CA THR A 52 -10.47 8.90 -0.33
C THR A 52 -10.25 8.22 -1.68
N LEU A 53 -9.07 8.38 -2.28
CA LEU A 53 -8.72 7.70 -3.52
C LEU A 53 -8.71 6.19 -3.33
N SER A 54 -8.09 5.64 -2.28
CA SER A 54 -8.05 4.20 -2.01
C SER A 54 -9.46 3.59 -1.91
N LYS A 55 -10.41 4.28 -1.25
CA LYS A 55 -11.82 3.86 -1.16
C LYS A 55 -12.59 3.89 -2.48
N HIS A 56 -12.10 4.59 -3.49
CA HIS A 56 -12.68 4.54 -4.83
C HIS A 56 -12.18 3.30 -5.59
N LEU A 57 -10.97 2.79 -5.28
CA LEU A 57 -10.38 1.65 -5.99
C LEU A 57 -11.14 0.33 -5.75
N ASP A 58 -11.77 0.17 -4.58
CA ASP A 58 -12.58 -1.01 -4.24
C ASP A 58 -14.11 -0.75 -4.35
N GLY A 59 -14.49 0.47 -4.76
CA GLY A 59 -15.89 0.85 -4.91
C GLY A 59 -16.65 1.06 -3.60
N ILE A 60 -15.98 1.34 -2.47
CA ILE A 60 -16.61 1.84 -1.25
C ILE A 60 -17.19 3.23 -1.52
N LEU A 61 -16.41 4.08 -2.19
CA LEU A 61 -16.88 5.37 -2.67
C LEU A 61 -17.08 5.33 -4.18
N THR A 62 -18.13 6.01 -4.64
CA THR A 62 -18.40 6.21 -6.07
C THR A 62 -18.05 7.66 -6.42
N PRO A 63 -17.28 7.92 -7.49
CA PRO A 63 -16.89 9.27 -7.86
C PRO A 63 -18.11 10.10 -8.28
N LYS A 64 -18.11 11.41 -8.00
CA LYS A 64 -19.13 12.35 -8.51
C LYS A 64 -18.94 12.58 -10.00
N GLU A 65 -17.69 12.79 -10.41
CA GLU A 65 -17.30 12.97 -11.80
C GLU A 65 -16.16 12.00 -12.14
N GLY A 66 -16.04 11.65 -13.40
CA GLY A 66 -15.06 10.68 -13.88
C GLY A 66 -15.45 9.23 -13.60
N ASP A 67 -14.57 8.30 -13.84
CA ASP A 67 -14.82 6.86 -13.75
C ASP A 67 -13.67 6.15 -13.04
N VAL A 68 -14.03 5.12 -12.25
CA VAL A 68 -13.09 4.12 -11.74
C VAL A 68 -13.49 2.77 -12.33
N ILE A 69 -12.58 2.17 -13.08
CA ILE A 69 -12.77 0.90 -13.77
C ILE A 69 -11.81 -0.13 -13.19
N VAL A 70 -12.34 -1.21 -12.67
CA VAL A 70 -11.58 -2.32 -12.09
C VAL A 70 -11.80 -3.54 -12.97
N ASN A 71 -10.75 -4.03 -13.61
CA ASN A 71 -10.81 -5.19 -14.50
C ASN A 71 -11.98 -5.13 -15.51
N GLY A 72 -12.17 -3.96 -16.13
CA GLY A 72 -13.23 -3.69 -17.10
C GLY A 72 -14.62 -3.38 -16.53
N ILE A 73 -14.79 -3.38 -15.19
CA ILE A 73 -16.07 -3.08 -14.52
C ILE A 73 -16.00 -1.66 -13.96
N ASN A 74 -16.95 -0.81 -14.32
CA ASN A 74 -17.08 0.51 -13.73
C ASN A 74 -17.68 0.41 -12.32
N THR A 75 -17.06 1.03 -11.31
CA THR A 75 -17.54 1.01 -9.91
C THR A 75 -18.91 1.67 -9.72
N ARG A 76 -19.42 2.41 -10.71
CA ARG A 76 -20.79 2.93 -10.75
C ARG A 76 -21.85 1.86 -11.02
N GLU A 77 -21.45 0.70 -11.56
CA GLU A 77 -22.34 -0.44 -11.86
C GLU A 77 -22.70 -1.17 -10.55
N LYS A 78 -23.69 -0.64 -9.81
CA LYS A 78 -24.08 -1.17 -8.50
C LYS A 78 -24.41 -2.68 -8.51
N GLN A 79 -24.91 -3.20 -9.62
CA GLN A 79 -25.25 -4.62 -9.77
C GLN A 79 -24.01 -5.52 -9.81
N ARG A 80 -22.87 -4.96 -10.23
CA ARG A 80 -21.59 -5.69 -10.37
C ARG A 80 -20.54 -5.31 -9.32
N ILE A 81 -20.91 -4.50 -8.33
CA ILE A 81 -19.97 -4.04 -7.30
C ILE A 81 -19.37 -5.19 -6.48
N HIS A 82 -20.11 -6.29 -6.34
CA HIS A 82 -19.59 -7.50 -5.68
C HIS A 82 -18.43 -8.13 -6.46
N GLU A 83 -18.47 -8.10 -7.80
CA GLU A 83 -17.35 -8.57 -8.63
C GLU A 83 -16.11 -7.69 -8.45
N VAL A 84 -16.27 -6.37 -8.27
CA VAL A 84 -15.17 -5.46 -7.96
C VAL A 84 -14.55 -5.81 -6.60
N ARG A 85 -15.38 -5.92 -5.55
CA ARG A 85 -14.94 -6.20 -4.18
C ARG A 85 -14.36 -7.60 -3.98
N SER A 86 -14.71 -8.57 -4.81
CA SER A 86 -14.04 -9.87 -4.79
C SER A 86 -12.64 -9.86 -5.42
N ARG A 87 -12.35 -8.86 -6.25
CA ARG A 87 -11.06 -8.70 -6.96
C ARG A 87 -10.11 -7.73 -6.27
N VAL A 88 -10.66 -6.75 -5.56
CA VAL A 88 -9.89 -5.76 -4.80
C VAL A 88 -10.16 -5.94 -3.32
N GLY A 89 -9.18 -6.40 -2.59
CA GLY A 89 -9.25 -6.48 -1.14
C GLY A 89 -8.66 -5.24 -0.50
N MET A 90 -9.36 -4.63 0.46
CA MET A 90 -8.90 -3.43 1.15
C MET A 90 -8.65 -3.69 2.62
N VAL A 91 -7.47 -3.28 3.11
CA VAL A 91 -7.08 -3.30 4.52
C VAL A 91 -7.04 -1.87 5.03
N PHE A 92 -7.78 -1.59 6.11
CA PHE A 92 -7.89 -0.26 6.70
C PHE A 92 -6.87 -0.03 7.82
N GLN A 93 -6.65 1.23 8.14
CA GLN A 93 -5.77 1.68 9.21
C GLN A 93 -6.13 1.10 10.58
N HIS A 94 -7.45 1.04 10.89
CA HIS A 94 -7.96 0.57 12.17
C HIS A 94 -8.58 -0.83 12.03
N PRO A 95 -7.92 -1.90 12.54
CA PRO A 95 -8.42 -3.26 12.40
C PRO A 95 -9.75 -3.49 13.13
N ASP A 96 -10.01 -2.78 14.23
CA ASP A 96 -11.28 -2.90 14.97
C ASP A 96 -12.51 -2.53 14.13
N ASN A 97 -12.36 -1.75 13.07
CA ASN A 97 -13.43 -1.42 12.13
C ASN A 97 -13.66 -2.51 11.07
N GLN A 98 -12.76 -3.49 10.99
CA GLN A 98 -12.78 -4.54 9.97
C GLN A 98 -13.11 -5.91 10.57
N ILE A 99 -12.71 -6.17 11.82
CA ILE A 99 -12.99 -7.41 12.52
C ILE A 99 -14.45 -7.43 12.97
N VAL A 100 -15.18 -8.48 12.58
CA VAL A 100 -16.63 -8.63 12.81
C VAL A 100 -17.02 -9.87 13.60
N ALA A 101 -16.17 -10.90 13.63
CA ALA A 101 -16.47 -12.16 14.29
C ALA A 101 -15.91 -12.24 15.73
N THR A 102 -16.42 -13.19 16.48
CA THR A 102 -16.01 -13.43 17.88
C THR A 102 -14.83 -14.38 18.03
N ILE A 103 -14.46 -15.07 16.97
CA ILE A 103 -13.33 -16.01 16.85
C ILE A 103 -12.53 -15.65 15.62
N VAL A 104 -11.20 -15.72 15.71
CA VAL A 104 -10.27 -15.38 14.62
C VAL A 104 -10.54 -16.17 13.34
N GLU A 105 -10.76 -17.48 13.44
CA GLU A 105 -11.03 -18.35 12.29
C GLU A 105 -12.28 -17.90 11.53
N ASP A 106 -13.35 -17.60 12.26
CA ASP A 106 -14.63 -17.16 11.69
C ASP A 106 -14.49 -15.78 11.03
N ASP A 107 -13.66 -14.90 11.61
CA ASP A 107 -13.39 -13.58 11.04
C ASP A 107 -12.65 -13.68 9.69
N VAL A 108 -11.64 -14.54 9.62
CA VAL A 108 -10.90 -14.81 8.38
C VAL A 108 -11.79 -15.50 7.32
N ALA A 109 -12.73 -16.36 7.76
CA ALA A 109 -13.69 -17.04 6.89
C ALA A 109 -14.80 -16.13 6.39
N PHE A 110 -15.12 -15.03 7.09
CA PHE A 110 -16.28 -14.18 6.82
C PHE A 110 -16.37 -13.70 5.37
N GLY A 111 -15.24 -13.25 4.80
CA GLY A 111 -15.18 -12.83 3.38
C GLY A 111 -15.45 -13.98 2.42
N LEU A 112 -14.98 -15.17 2.74
CA LEU A 112 -15.18 -16.40 1.93
C LEU A 112 -16.63 -16.85 1.92
N GLU A 113 -17.33 -16.74 3.05
CA GLU A 113 -18.77 -17.03 3.14
C GLU A 113 -19.56 -16.10 2.24
N ASN A 114 -19.24 -14.81 2.26
CA ASN A 114 -19.92 -13.80 1.46
C ASN A 114 -19.76 -14.00 -0.07
N ILE A 115 -18.65 -14.61 -0.50
CA ILE A 115 -18.42 -14.94 -1.92
C ILE A 115 -18.87 -16.37 -2.29
N GLY A 116 -19.47 -17.11 -1.35
CA GLY A 116 -20.04 -18.44 -1.59
C GLY A 116 -19.01 -19.55 -1.77
N THR A 117 -17.86 -19.46 -1.10
CA THR A 117 -16.79 -20.48 -1.13
C THR A 117 -17.26 -21.76 -0.45
N SER A 118 -16.93 -22.93 -1.03
CA SER A 118 -17.25 -24.22 -0.42
C SER A 118 -16.55 -24.43 0.93
N ALA A 119 -17.14 -25.20 1.85
CA ALA A 119 -16.56 -25.44 3.18
C ALA A 119 -15.14 -26.05 3.13
N GLU A 120 -14.89 -26.94 2.17
CA GLU A 120 -13.58 -27.57 2.00
C GLU A 120 -12.52 -26.58 1.54
N GLU A 121 -12.85 -25.76 0.54
CA GLU A 121 -11.96 -24.73 0.03
C GLU A 121 -11.76 -23.61 1.06
N MET A 122 -12.80 -23.24 1.82
CA MET A 122 -12.76 -22.24 2.88
C MET A 122 -11.73 -22.63 3.93
N LYS A 123 -11.74 -23.86 4.43
CA LYS A 123 -10.75 -24.34 5.39
C LYS A 123 -9.32 -24.18 4.87
N THR A 124 -9.07 -24.61 3.63
CA THR A 124 -7.73 -24.51 3.00
C THR A 124 -7.27 -23.05 2.87
N ARG A 125 -8.17 -22.15 2.51
CA ARG A 125 -7.85 -20.73 2.33
C ARG A 125 -7.62 -20.02 3.67
N VAL A 126 -8.39 -20.35 4.70
CA VAL A 126 -8.19 -19.84 6.07
C VAL A 126 -6.86 -20.31 6.63
N ASP A 127 -6.52 -21.61 6.46
CA ASP A 127 -5.24 -22.16 6.88
C ASP A 127 -4.07 -21.41 6.25
N PHE A 128 -4.11 -21.25 4.92
CA PHE A 128 -3.11 -20.50 4.17
C PHE A 128 -2.99 -19.04 4.65
N ALA A 129 -4.10 -18.36 4.83
CA ALA A 129 -4.11 -16.96 5.21
C ALA A 129 -3.54 -16.72 6.61
N LEU A 130 -3.93 -17.56 7.59
CA LEU A 130 -3.40 -17.47 8.95
C LEU A 130 -1.92 -17.83 9.03
N GLU A 131 -1.45 -18.79 8.24
CA GLU A 131 -0.04 -19.14 8.15
C GLU A 131 0.77 -17.99 7.53
N ALA A 132 0.27 -17.38 6.44
CA ALA A 132 0.93 -16.29 5.74
C ALA A 132 1.25 -15.09 6.64
N VAL A 133 0.36 -14.79 7.61
CA VAL A 133 0.54 -13.67 8.57
C VAL A 133 1.08 -14.11 9.93
N GLY A 134 1.44 -15.40 10.12
CA GLY A 134 1.99 -15.95 11.35
C GLY A 134 0.98 -16.01 12.51
N MET A 135 -0.32 -16.19 12.21
CA MET A 135 -1.39 -16.15 13.22
C MET A 135 -2.09 -17.50 13.45
N SER A 136 -1.57 -18.61 12.93
CA SER A 136 -2.18 -19.95 13.05
C SER A 136 -2.42 -20.39 14.51
N ALA A 137 -1.52 -20.03 15.44
CA ALA A 137 -1.66 -20.35 16.88
C ALA A 137 -2.81 -19.59 17.57
N PHE A 138 -3.34 -18.56 16.93
CA PHE A 138 -4.41 -17.71 17.47
C PHE A 138 -5.79 -18.02 16.88
N ARG A 139 -5.88 -19.04 16.02
CA ARG A 139 -7.08 -19.44 15.26
C ARG A 139 -8.38 -19.42 16.08
N HIS A 140 -8.36 -20.04 17.26
CA HIS A 140 -9.54 -20.21 18.12
C HIS A 140 -9.64 -19.12 19.20
N ARG A 141 -8.82 -18.08 19.15
CA ARG A 141 -8.88 -16.99 20.12
C ARG A 141 -9.91 -15.93 19.72
N PRO A 142 -10.56 -15.30 20.71
CA PRO A 142 -11.36 -14.12 20.49
C PRO A 142 -10.47 -12.94 20.06
N PRO A 143 -10.85 -12.17 19.01
CA PRO A 143 -10.07 -11.01 18.55
C PRO A 143 -9.84 -9.94 19.61
N HIS A 144 -10.76 -9.75 20.56
CA HIS A 144 -10.60 -8.77 21.64
C HIS A 144 -9.47 -9.11 22.64
N HIS A 145 -8.94 -10.33 22.62
CA HIS A 145 -7.75 -10.75 23.40
C HIS A 145 -6.44 -10.51 22.64
N LEU A 146 -6.48 -9.98 21.42
CA LEU A 146 -5.32 -9.74 20.59
C LEU A 146 -4.82 -8.31 20.76
N SER A 147 -3.49 -8.12 20.61
CA SER A 147 -2.90 -6.78 20.48
C SER A 147 -3.35 -6.10 19.18
N GLY A 148 -3.22 -4.78 19.08
CA GLY A 148 -3.55 -4.03 17.86
C GLY A 148 -2.81 -4.58 16.62
N GLY A 149 -1.52 -4.91 16.75
CA GLY A 149 -0.74 -5.51 15.68
C GLY A 149 -1.22 -6.91 15.28
N GLN A 150 -1.62 -7.73 16.24
CA GLN A 150 -2.21 -9.05 15.96
C GLN A 150 -3.55 -8.92 15.25
N LYS A 151 -4.41 -7.98 15.67
CA LYS A 151 -5.68 -7.68 14.99
C LYS A 151 -5.45 -7.24 13.55
N GLN A 152 -4.43 -6.40 13.31
CA GLN A 152 -4.09 -5.96 11.96
C GLN A 152 -3.66 -7.14 11.06
N ARG A 153 -2.88 -8.09 11.60
CA ARG A 153 -2.53 -9.31 10.88
C ARG A 153 -3.76 -10.16 10.55
N ILE A 154 -4.74 -10.25 11.46
CA ILE A 154 -6.01 -10.96 11.19
C ILE A 154 -6.81 -10.25 10.10
N ALA A 155 -6.93 -8.92 10.14
CA ALA A 155 -7.58 -8.16 9.07
C ALA A 155 -6.93 -8.42 7.70
N ILE A 156 -5.61 -8.46 7.64
CA ILE A 156 -4.87 -8.82 6.41
C ILE A 156 -5.16 -10.27 6.01
N ALA A 157 -5.18 -11.23 6.97
CA ALA A 157 -5.50 -12.62 6.67
C ALA A 157 -6.89 -12.78 6.07
N GLY A 158 -7.91 -12.08 6.58
CA GLY A 158 -9.27 -12.09 6.04
C GLY A 158 -9.32 -11.68 4.56
N ILE A 159 -8.55 -10.66 4.19
CA ILE A 159 -8.44 -10.23 2.79
C ILE A 159 -7.66 -11.27 1.96
N LEU A 160 -6.54 -11.77 2.45
CA LEU A 160 -5.72 -12.76 1.72
C LEU A 160 -6.48 -14.07 1.46
N ALA A 161 -7.34 -14.49 2.40
CA ALA A 161 -8.18 -15.67 2.24
C ALA A 161 -9.06 -15.58 0.99
N MET A 162 -9.57 -14.40 0.66
CA MET A 162 -10.39 -14.15 -0.53
C MET A 162 -9.60 -14.29 -1.84
N LYS A 163 -8.26 -14.30 -1.80
CA LYS A 163 -7.36 -14.30 -2.96
C LYS A 163 -7.67 -13.18 -3.96
N PRO A 164 -7.67 -11.92 -3.53
CA PRO A 164 -7.94 -10.80 -4.43
C PRO A 164 -6.84 -10.68 -5.49
N GLN A 165 -7.15 -10.04 -6.60
CA GLN A 165 -6.17 -9.70 -7.65
C GLN A 165 -5.36 -8.45 -7.29
N VAL A 166 -5.95 -7.55 -6.49
CA VAL A 166 -5.34 -6.32 -6.01
C VAL A 166 -5.51 -6.24 -4.50
N LEU A 167 -4.41 -5.99 -3.79
CA LEU A 167 -4.41 -5.68 -2.37
C LEU A 167 -4.21 -4.17 -2.18
N VAL A 168 -5.21 -3.49 -1.64
CA VAL A 168 -5.14 -2.08 -1.27
C VAL A 168 -4.91 -1.98 0.24
N MET A 169 -3.85 -1.30 0.66
CA MET A 169 -3.51 -1.08 2.06
C MET A 169 -3.57 0.41 2.39
N ASP A 170 -4.56 0.83 3.16
CA ASP A 170 -4.72 2.24 3.57
C ASP A 170 -4.15 2.42 4.98
N GLU A 171 -2.88 2.82 5.06
CA GLU A 171 -2.09 2.97 6.30
C GLU A 171 -2.12 1.71 7.19
N ALA A 172 -2.20 0.53 6.59
CA ALA A 172 -2.42 -0.74 7.27
C ALA A 172 -1.30 -1.15 8.25
N THR A 173 -0.14 -0.51 8.19
CA THR A 173 1.01 -0.78 9.07
C THR A 173 1.22 0.28 10.15
N SER A 174 0.42 1.35 10.16
CA SER A 174 0.60 2.49 11.07
C SER A 174 0.43 2.14 12.55
N MET A 175 -0.39 1.13 12.87
CA MET A 175 -0.64 0.64 14.23
C MET A 175 0.35 -0.43 14.69
N LEU A 176 1.33 -0.79 13.85
CA LEU A 176 2.32 -1.81 14.15
C LEU A 176 3.60 -1.21 14.74
N ASP A 177 4.22 -1.92 15.66
CA ASP A 177 5.61 -1.68 16.04
C ASP A 177 6.56 -2.01 14.87
N SER A 178 7.83 -1.67 15.03
CA SER A 178 8.83 -1.85 13.95
C SER A 178 8.98 -3.31 13.51
N TYR A 179 8.89 -4.28 14.44
CA TYR A 179 8.97 -5.70 14.10
C TYR A 179 7.71 -6.17 13.38
N GLY A 180 6.54 -5.84 13.92
CA GLY A 180 5.26 -6.19 13.29
C GLY A 180 5.12 -5.61 11.89
N ARG A 181 5.63 -4.39 11.66
CA ARG A 181 5.66 -3.78 10.33
C ARG A 181 6.56 -4.55 9.38
N GLN A 182 7.79 -4.89 9.80
CA GLN A 182 8.72 -5.66 8.96
C GLN A 182 8.14 -7.03 8.57
N ASP A 183 7.47 -7.71 9.50
CA ASP A 183 6.83 -8.99 9.22
C ASP A 183 5.72 -8.85 8.16
N ILE A 184 4.87 -7.82 8.27
CA ILE A 184 3.82 -7.57 7.26
C ILE A 184 4.44 -7.17 5.92
N LEU A 185 5.47 -6.34 5.91
CA LEU A 185 6.17 -5.99 4.66
C LEU A 185 6.83 -7.22 4.02
N ALA A 186 7.33 -8.17 4.80
CA ALA A 186 7.85 -9.42 4.27
C ALA A 186 6.74 -10.25 3.58
N VAL A 187 5.54 -10.29 4.16
CA VAL A 187 4.36 -10.92 3.52
C VAL A 187 3.99 -10.19 2.22
N VAL A 188 3.90 -8.85 2.26
CA VAL A 188 3.57 -8.02 1.09
C VAL A 188 4.58 -8.23 -0.05
N ARG A 189 5.88 -8.20 0.26
CA ARG A 189 6.95 -8.48 -0.72
C ARG A 189 6.85 -9.88 -1.31
N LYS A 190 6.49 -10.88 -0.52
CA LYS A 190 6.28 -12.25 -1.02
C LYS A 190 5.11 -12.28 -2.00
N LEU A 191 3.97 -11.71 -1.62
CA LEU A 191 2.77 -11.66 -2.47
C LEU A 191 3.03 -10.90 -3.79
N HIS A 192 3.74 -9.78 -3.73
CA HIS A 192 4.15 -9.03 -4.92
C HIS A 192 5.01 -9.88 -5.85
N ARG A 193 6.03 -10.57 -5.32
CA ARG A 193 6.87 -11.49 -6.11
C ARG A 193 6.09 -12.67 -6.72
N GLU A 194 4.98 -13.06 -6.10
CA GLU A 194 4.05 -14.07 -6.61
C GLU A 194 3.07 -13.50 -7.66
N GLY A 195 3.21 -12.21 -8.01
CA GLY A 195 2.44 -11.53 -9.06
C GLY A 195 1.18 -10.80 -8.58
N MET A 196 0.98 -10.65 -7.27
CA MET A 196 -0.12 -9.85 -6.73
C MET A 196 0.10 -8.36 -7.00
N THR A 197 -0.95 -7.68 -7.47
CA THR A 197 -0.96 -6.22 -7.59
C THR A 197 -1.18 -5.58 -6.23
N ILE A 198 -0.37 -4.57 -5.88
CA ILE A 198 -0.41 -3.93 -4.56
C ILE A 198 -0.55 -2.42 -4.73
N VAL A 199 -1.44 -1.82 -3.96
CA VAL A 199 -1.54 -0.37 -3.80
C VAL A 199 -1.45 -0.06 -2.32
N THR A 200 -0.39 0.63 -1.89
CA THR A 200 -0.26 1.05 -0.49
C THR A 200 -0.38 2.56 -0.35
N VAL A 201 -1.18 2.99 0.60
CA VAL A 201 -1.18 4.37 1.12
C VAL A 201 -0.38 4.35 2.40
N THR A 202 0.72 5.07 2.44
CA THR A 202 1.61 5.08 3.61
C THR A 202 2.33 6.42 3.79
N HIS A 203 2.77 6.69 5.00
CA HIS A 203 3.70 7.76 5.32
C HIS A 203 5.10 7.22 5.72
N HIS A 204 5.30 5.90 5.67
CA HIS A 204 6.57 5.26 5.97
C HIS A 204 7.42 5.12 4.71
N MET A 205 8.46 5.92 4.61
CA MET A 205 9.31 5.98 3.41
C MET A 205 10.05 4.67 3.12
N SER A 206 10.28 3.83 4.13
CA SER A 206 10.82 2.48 3.93
C SER A 206 9.86 1.54 3.17
N GLU A 207 8.54 1.75 3.27
CA GLU A 207 7.55 1.02 2.49
C GLU A 207 7.49 1.53 1.06
N VAL A 208 7.60 2.87 0.91
CA VAL A 208 7.61 3.52 -0.40
C VAL A 208 8.79 3.10 -1.25
N ALA A 209 9.97 2.91 -0.62
CA ALA A 209 11.18 2.46 -1.30
C ALA A 209 11.06 1.04 -1.93
N GLU A 210 10.12 0.22 -1.45
CA GLU A 210 9.87 -1.13 -1.96
C GLU A 210 8.91 -1.16 -3.17
N ALA A 211 8.27 -0.04 -3.50
CA ALA A 211 7.31 0.03 -4.60
C ALA A 211 7.99 0.11 -5.96
N ASP A 212 7.28 -0.32 -7.02
CA ASP A 212 7.74 -0.11 -8.40
C ASP A 212 7.52 1.34 -8.84
N ARG A 213 6.42 1.96 -8.34
CA ARG A 213 6.02 3.33 -8.68
C ARG A 213 5.42 4.05 -7.47
N VAL A 214 5.72 5.34 -7.38
CA VAL A 214 5.25 6.24 -6.33
C VAL A 214 4.38 7.32 -6.96
N ILE A 215 3.26 7.58 -6.32
CA ILE A 215 2.32 8.65 -6.66
C ILE A 215 2.26 9.62 -5.47
N VAL A 216 2.59 10.87 -5.71
CA VAL A 216 2.54 11.93 -4.69
C VAL A 216 1.28 12.75 -4.86
N MET A 217 0.48 12.85 -3.81
CA MET A 217 -0.76 13.62 -3.79
C MET A 217 -0.66 14.87 -2.92
N GLU A 218 -1.18 15.99 -3.46
CA GLU A 218 -1.36 17.24 -2.74
C GLU A 218 -2.68 17.91 -3.15
N GLY A 219 -3.45 18.40 -2.18
CA GLY A 219 -4.69 19.15 -2.43
C GLY A 219 -5.69 18.42 -3.33
N GLY A 220 -5.75 17.08 -3.23
CA GLY A 220 -6.65 16.26 -4.04
C GLY A 220 -6.18 15.99 -5.47
N LYS A 221 -4.93 16.27 -5.80
CA LYS A 221 -4.34 16.08 -7.13
C LYS A 221 -3.08 15.22 -7.05
N ILE A 222 -2.73 14.56 -8.14
CA ILE A 222 -1.40 13.95 -8.33
C ILE A 222 -0.47 15.07 -8.77
N VAL A 223 0.64 15.27 -8.04
CA VAL A 223 1.60 16.34 -8.29
C VAL A 223 2.97 15.84 -8.71
N LEU A 224 3.29 14.57 -8.43
CA LEU A 224 4.52 13.91 -8.85
C LEU A 224 4.25 12.41 -8.98
N GLU A 225 4.88 11.78 -9.96
CA GLU A 225 4.78 10.33 -10.22
C GLU A 225 6.09 9.85 -10.84
N GLY A 226 6.57 8.69 -10.41
CA GLY A 226 7.80 8.08 -10.92
C GLY A 226 8.21 6.88 -10.11
N THR A 227 9.38 6.31 -10.41
CA THR A 227 10.02 5.30 -9.56
C THR A 227 10.39 5.90 -8.20
N PRO A 228 10.57 5.09 -7.14
CA PRO A 228 11.02 5.61 -5.85
C PRO A 228 12.29 6.47 -5.96
N ARG A 229 13.29 6.06 -6.77
CA ARG A 229 14.53 6.84 -6.97
C ARG A 229 14.26 8.19 -7.62
N GLU A 230 13.43 8.24 -8.67
CA GLU A 230 13.06 9.49 -9.32
C GLU A 230 12.34 10.43 -8.37
N VAL A 231 11.34 9.91 -7.63
CA VAL A 231 10.58 10.73 -6.68
C VAL A 231 11.46 11.23 -5.54
N PHE A 232 12.30 10.38 -4.94
CA PHE A 232 13.17 10.77 -3.85
C PHE A 232 14.37 11.64 -4.27
N SER A 233 14.70 11.72 -5.56
CA SER A 233 15.69 12.70 -6.05
C SER A 233 15.19 14.14 -5.95
N HIS A 234 13.86 14.36 -5.93
CA HIS A 234 13.23 15.68 -5.78
C HIS A 234 13.09 16.12 -4.31
N GLN A 235 14.17 16.02 -3.50
CA GLN A 235 14.12 16.25 -2.04
C GLN A 235 13.56 17.63 -1.66
N GLU A 236 13.92 18.71 -2.36
CA GLU A 236 13.42 20.04 -2.08
C GLU A 236 11.89 20.11 -2.30
N ARG A 237 11.41 19.53 -3.41
CA ARG A 237 9.99 19.48 -3.72
C ARG A 237 9.22 18.65 -2.68
N LEU A 238 9.76 17.52 -2.24
CA LEU A 238 9.15 16.70 -1.18
C LEU A 238 9.08 17.45 0.15
N ARG A 239 10.11 18.22 0.51
CA ARG A 239 10.08 19.09 1.71
C ARG A 239 9.01 20.16 1.63
N GLU A 240 8.83 20.82 0.48
CA GLU A 240 7.74 21.78 0.26
C GLU A 240 6.37 21.14 0.47
N LEU A 241 6.23 19.86 0.10
CA LEU A 241 5.03 19.05 0.29
C LEU A 241 4.90 18.46 1.70
N HIS A 242 5.79 18.81 2.64
CA HIS A 242 5.88 18.25 3.98
C HIS A 242 6.03 16.72 4.00
N LEU A 243 6.75 16.18 3.02
CA LEU A 243 7.08 14.76 2.92
C LEU A 243 8.55 14.54 3.25
N ASP A 244 8.84 13.41 3.89
CA ASP A 244 10.19 12.97 4.17
C ASP A 244 10.74 12.10 3.04
N VAL A 245 12.01 11.72 3.14
CA VAL A 245 12.68 10.76 2.26
C VAL A 245 13.24 9.62 3.12
N PRO A 246 13.56 8.44 2.54
CA PRO A 246 14.25 7.38 3.27
C PRO A 246 15.54 7.88 3.92
N ASP A 247 15.87 7.35 5.11
CA ASP A 247 17.12 7.71 5.79
C ASP A 247 18.35 7.47 4.90
N ALA A 248 18.34 6.38 4.13
CA ALA A 248 19.37 6.08 3.15
C ALA A 248 19.56 7.21 2.13
N SER A 249 18.47 7.74 1.57
CA SER A 249 18.53 8.86 0.60
C SER A 249 19.05 10.13 1.25
N ARG A 250 18.64 10.42 2.50
CA ARG A 250 19.10 11.58 3.24
C ARG A 250 20.61 11.49 3.54
N ILE A 251 21.08 10.32 4.00
CA ILE A 251 22.50 10.06 4.26
C ILE A 251 23.30 10.15 2.96
N ALA A 252 22.85 9.49 1.90
CA ALA A 252 23.54 9.48 0.63
C ALA A 252 23.74 10.90 0.07
N HIS A 253 22.70 11.72 0.13
CA HIS A 253 22.77 13.11 -0.33
C HIS A 253 23.70 13.99 0.53
N LEU A 254 23.65 13.84 1.87
CA LEU A 254 24.56 14.55 2.78
C LEU A 254 26.02 14.14 2.55
N VAL A 255 26.30 12.85 2.40
CA VAL A 255 27.67 12.38 2.16
C VAL A 255 28.15 12.83 0.78
N HIS A 256 27.31 12.78 -0.24
CA HIS A 256 27.66 13.25 -1.60
C HIS A 256 28.03 14.73 -1.61
N SER A 257 27.39 15.57 -0.79
CA SER A 257 27.71 17.02 -0.72
C SER A 257 29.12 17.29 -0.22
N GLU A 258 29.68 16.41 0.63
CA GLU A 258 31.03 16.49 1.16
C GLU A 258 32.05 15.66 0.33
N TYR A 259 31.58 14.53 -0.20
CA TYR A 259 32.37 13.55 -0.95
C TYR A 259 31.66 13.23 -2.27
N SER A 260 31.95 13.97 -3.33
CA SER A 260 31.27 13.84 -4.64
C SER A 260 31.41 12.48 -5.31
N GLU A 261 32.33 11.62 -4.87
CA GLU A 261 32.47 10.23 -5.31
C GLU A 261 31.40 9.29 -4.73
N PHE A 262 30.69 9.72 -3.67
CA PHE A 262 29.61 8.93 -3.07
C PHE A 262 28.34 9.04 -3.93
N THR A 263 27.68 7.91 -4.20
CA THR A 263 26.47 7.89 -5.02
C THR A 263 25.28 8.53 -4.27
N PRO A 264 24.60 9.58 -4.81
CA PRO A 264 23.56 10.29 -4.10
C PRO A 264 22.17 9.62 -4.11
N ASP A 265 21.89 8.77 -5.12
CA ASP A 265 20.54 8.26 -5.39
C ASP A 265 20.26 6.91 -4.74
N LEU A 266 20.84 6.67 -3.54
CA LEU A 266 20.61 5.45 -2.77
C LEU A 266 19.31 5.59 -1.97
N ILE A 267 18.48 4.54 -1.98
CA ILE A 267 17.18 4.53 -1.29
C ILE A 267 17.04 3.42 -0.25
N HIS A 268 17.97 2.45 -0.25
CA HIS A 268 18.01 1.34 0.71
C HIS A 268 19.26 1.41 1.57
N ASN A 269 19.15 1.01 2.85
CA ASN A 269 20.27 1.01 3.79
C ASN A 269 21.43 0.13 3.33
N GLU A 270 21.12 -1.01 2.72
CA GLU A 270 22.10 -1.97 2.19
C GLU A 270 22.93 -1.34 1.08
N GLU A 271 22.35 -0.46 0.26
CA GLU A 271 23.06 0.27 -0.79
C GLU A 271 24.07 1.26 -0.20
N VAL A 272 23.68 1.97 0.87
CA VAL A 272 24.57 2.89 1.59
C VAL A 272 25.76 2.12 2.17
N VAL A 273 25.51 0.98 2.81
CA VAL A 273 26.58 0.12 3.36
C VAL A 273 27.51 -0.38 2.24
N ALA A 274 26.96 -0.82 1.13
CA ALA A 274 27.74 -1.29 -0.03
C ALA A 274 28.62 -0.17 -0.61
N GLU A 275 28.07 1.04 -0.70
CA GLU A 275 28.79 2.20 -1.25
C GLU A 275 29.93 2.67 -0.32
N VAL A 276 29.71 2.67 1.00
CA VAL A 276 30.78 2.93 1.99
C VAL A 276 31.90 1.92 1.84
N ASN A 277 31.57 0.62 1.76
CA ASN A 277 32.57 -0.42 1.58
C ASN A 277 33.34 -0.28 0.25
N ARG A 278 32.66 0.08 -0.83
CA ARG A 278 33.29 0.34 -2.14
C ARG A 278 34.36 1.44 -2.05
N LEU A 279 34.02 2.55 -1.41
CA LEU A 279 34.94 3.67 -1.25
C LEU A 279 36.11 3.34 -0.30
N TYR A 280 35.83 2.61 0.79
CA TYR A 280 36.86 2.19 1.74
C TYR A 280 37.92 1.29 1.08
N VAL A 281 37.48 0.27 0.30
CA VAL A 281 38.40 -0.62 -0.41
C VAL A 281 39.26 0.17 -1.41
N ARG A 282 38.65 1.08 -2.18
CA ARG A 282 39.35 1.90 -3.16
C ARG A 282 40.44 2.80 -2.51
N GLN A 283 40.14 3.39 -1.34
CA GLN A 283 41.11 4.17 -0.59
C GLN A 283 42.24 3.33 -0.03
N ALA A 284 41.95 2.11 0.44
CA ALA A 284 42.99 1.20 0.94
C ALA A 284 43.95 0.77 -0.17
N GLU A 285 43.43 0.48 -1.37
CA GLU A 285 44.23 0.15 -2.54
C GLU A 285 45.13 1.33 -3.01
N ALA A 286 44.55 2.56 -2.99
CA ALA A 286 45.29 3.78 -3.34
C ALA A 286 46.38 4.15 -2.32
N SER A 287 46.20 3.78 -1.04
CA SER A 287 47.16 4.08 0.06
C SER A 287 48.24 2.99 0.23
N GLY A 288 48.05 1.81 -0.39
CA GLY A 288 48.98 0.70 -0.32
C GLY A 288 49.95 0.60 -1.51
N SER A 289 49.89 1.58 -2.44
CA SER A 289 50.80 1.75 -3.59
C SER A 289 51.73 2.93 -3.33
#